data_e2a9a110e3ff17dbc712cfd0766c679a
#
_entry.id   e2a9a110e3ff17dbc712cfd0766c679a
#
_cell.length_a   1.000
_cell.length_b   1.000
_cell.length_c   1.000
_cell.angle_alpha   90.00
_cell.angle_beta   90.00
_cell.angle_gamma   90.00
#
_symmetry.space_group_name_H-M   'P 1'
#
loop_
_entity.id
_entity.type
_entity.pdbx_description
1 polymer ?
#
loop_
_entity_poly.entity_id
_entity_poly.type
_entity_poly.pdbx_seq_one_letter_code
_entity_poly.pdbx_strand_id
1 'polypeptide(L)'
;METTMKLLFISLGCDKNLVDTEFMLGMIRDAGTFDGQPIEMTDDEYQADIIIINTCCFINDAKEESINTILEMAEHKRDAKLKALIVTGCLAQRYKEEIRKEIPEVDAILGTNSYEDIVNAITEALGGKFYENFETLEGLPKLTAKRSVTTGGHFAYLKIAEGCNKRCTYCIIPYIRGNYRSVPMEE
;
A
#
# COMPACT_ATOMS: atom_id res chain seq x y z
N MET A 1 29.66 -0.96 10.47
CA MET A 1 28.57 0.02 10.26
C MET A 1 27.34 -0.82 9.97
N GLU A 2 26.33 -0.79 10.79
CA GLU A 2 25.08 -1.47 10.48
C GLU A 2 24.47 -0.78 9.26
N THR A 3 24.28 -1.52 8.19
CA THR A 3 23.63 -1.02 6.98
C THR A 3 22.13 -0.92 7.27
N THR A 4 21.57 0.28 7.20
CA THR A 4 20.14 0.54 7.38
C THR A 4 19.45 0.43 6.03
N MET A 5 18.30 -0.24 5.98
CA MET A 5 17.47 -0.35 4.78
C MET A 5 16.52 0.85 4.70
N LYS A 6 16.53 1.57 3.58
CA LYS A 6 15.72 2.77 3.39
C LYS A 6 14.40 2.46 2.70
N LEU A 7 13.30 2.93 3.30
CA LEU A 7 11.95 2.72 2.79
C LEU A 7 11.29 4.05 2.42
N LEU A 8 10.83 4.16 1.18
CA LEU A 8 9.97 5.23 0.70
C LEU A 8 8.53 4.74 0.64
N PHE A 9 7.60 5.51 1.23
CA PHE A 9 6.17 5.22 1.14
C PHE A 9 5.44 6.35 0.41
N ILE A 10 4.84 6.04 -0.73
CA ILE A 10 4.04 6.97 -1.54
C ILE A 10 2.57 6.66 -1.33
N SER A 11 1.81 7.61 -0.77
CA SER A 11 0.37 7.48 -0.54
C SER A 11 -0.40 8.39 -1.48
N LEU A 12 -1.12 7.80 -2.42
CA LEU A 12 -1.92 8.51 -3.42
C LEU A 12 -3.41 8.43 -3.09
N GLY A 13 -4.16 9.41 -3.54
CA GLY A 13 -5.62 9.42 -3.53
C GLY A 13 -6.25 10.09 -2.32
N CYS A 14 -7.07 9.36 -1.55
CA CYS A 14 -7.96 9.93 -0.53
C CYS A 14 -7.53 9.63 0.90
N ASP A 15 -8.24 10.27 1.87
CA ASP A 15 -8.01 10.08 3.31
C ASP A 15 -8.12 8.62 3.77
N LYS A 16 -8.93 7.78 3.10
CA LYS A 16 -8.98 6.34 3.39
C LYS A 16 -7.67 5.65 3.07
N ASN A 17 -7.07 5.97 1.91
CA ASN A 17 -5.75 5.45 1.55
C ASN A 17 -4.69 5.92 2.53
N LEU A 18 -4.75 7.18 2.98
CA LEU A 18 -3.82 7.69 3.98
C LEU A 18 -3.92 6.90 5.30
N VAL A 19 -5.14 6.62 5.78
CA VAL A 19 -5.33 5.79 6.98
C VAL A 19 -4.76 4.39 6.79
N ASP A 20 -5.00 3.75 5.62
CA ASP A 20 -4.43 2.43 5.31
C ASP A 20 -2.90 2.49 5.28
N THR A 21 -2.31 3.54 4.69
CA THR A 21 -0.86 3.81 4.71
C THR A 21 -0.31 3.91 6.13
N GLU A 22 -0.97 4.66 7.00
CA GLU A 22 -0.53 4.86 8.38
C GLU A 22 -0.60 3.58 9.23
N PHE A 23 -1.53 2.67 8.93
CA PHE A 23 -1.53 1.33 9.52
C PHE A 23 -0.38 0.48 9.00
N MET A 24 -0.13 0.48 7.69
CA MET A 24 1.03 -0.22 7.11
C MET A 24 2.35 0.29 7.68
N LEU A 25 2.52 1.59 7.82
CA LEU A 25 3.69 2.20 8.46
C LEU A 25 3.85 1.75 9.93
N GLY A 26 2.74 1.62 10.65
CA GLY A 26 2.74 1.09 12.01
C GLY A 26 3.26 -0.35 12.06
N MET A 27 2.75 -1.22 11.18
CA MET A 27 3.18 -2.63 11.10
C MET A 27 4.65 -2.77 10.69
N ILE A 28 5.12 -1.98 9.73
CA ILE A 28 6.52 -1.94 9.30
C ILE A 28 7.43 -1.52 10.45
N ARG A 29 7.03 -0.47 11.19
CA ARG A 29 7.78 0.00 12.36
C ARG A 29 7.82 -1.05 13.47
N ASP A 30 6.71 -1.73 13.73
CA ASP A 30 6.63 -2.77 14.77
C ASP A 30 7.46 -4.01 14.38
N ALA A 31 7.60 -4.33 13.09
CA ALA A 31 8.51 -5.35 12.59
C ALA A 31 10.00 -4.97 12.79
N GLY A 32 10.32 -3.70 12.68
CA GLY A 32 11.62 -3.10 13.03
C GLY A 32 12.78 -3.42 12.11
N THR A 33 12.87 -4.66 11.60
CA THR A 33 13.98 -5.11 10.72
C THR A 33 13.46 -5.96 9.58
N PHE A 34 14.12 -5.85 8.42
CA PHE A 34 13.93 -6.74 7.28
C PHE A 34 15.29 -7.22 6.79
N ASP A 35 15.42 -8.50 6.49
CA ASP A 35 16.69 -9.13 6.12
C ASP A 35 17.84 -8.81 7.11
N GLY A 36 17.47 -8.72 8.41
CA GLY A 36 18.41 -8.42 9.50
C GLY A 36 18.89 -6.96 9.57
N GLN A 37 18.32 -6.06 8.75
CA GLN A 37 18.67 -4.63 8.72
C GLN A 37 17.53 -3.79 9.29
N PRO A 38 17.82 -2.80 10.16
CA PRO A 38 16.80 -1.86 10.63
C PRO A 38 16.25 -1.01 9.49
N ILE A 39 14.97 -0.62 9.58
CA ILE A 39 14.30 0.24 8.60
C ILE A 39 14.42 1.71 9.00
N GLU A 40 14.74 2.54 8.02
CA GLU A 40 14.69 3.99 8.10
C GLU A 40 13.82 4.55 6.97
N MET A 41 12.94 5.50 7.29
CA MET A 41 12.12 6.18 6.28
C MET A 41 12.96 7.18 5.50
N THR A 42 12.69 7.30 4.20
CA THR A 42 13.33 8.30 3.32
C THR A 42 12.29 8.97 2.43
N ASP A 43 12.55 10.22 2.07
CA ASP A 43 11.77 10.95 1.04
C ASP A 43 12.52 10.99 -0.31
N ASP A 44 13.69 10.37 -0.38
CA ASP A 44 14.57 10.35 -1.57
C ASP A 44 14.44 8.99 -2.26
N GLU A 45 13.79 8.98 -3.43
CA GLU A 45 13.57 7.79 -4.25
C GLU A 45 14.87 7.14 -4.73
N TYR A 46 15.92 7.96 -4.96
CA TYR A 46 17.24 7.47 -5.38
C TYR A 46 18.01 6.77 -4.26
N GLN A 47 17.57 6.93 -3.02
CA GLN A 47 18.18 6.27 -1.86
C GLN A 47 17.35 5.10 -1.33
N ALA A 48 16.12 4.93 -1.83
CA ALA A 48 15.22 3.90 -1.36
C ALA A 48 15.69 2.48 -1.76
N ASP A 49 15.72 1.57 -0.79
CA ASP A 49 15.87 0.13 -1.01
C ASP A 49 14.51 -0.53 -1.24
N ILE A 50 13.46 0.01 -0.61
CA ILE A 50 12.08 -0.47 -0.71
C ILE A 50 11.19 0.73 -1.06
N ILE A 51 10.33 0.59 -2.06
CA ILE A 51 9.28 1.57 -2.39
C ILE A 51 7.93 0.88 -2.28
N ILE A 52 7.00 1.51 -1.53
CA ILE A 52 5.62 1.07 -1.40
C ILE A 52 4.72 2.18 -1.93
N ILE A 53 3.82 1.84 -2.87
CA ILE A 53 2.88 2.79 -3.47
C ILE A 53 1.46 2.36 -3.13
N ASN A 54 0.77 3.15 -2.31
CA ASN A 54 -0.66 2.98 -2.06
C ASN A 54 -1.45 3.80 -3.09
N THR A 55 -2.12 3.10 -4.00
CA THR A 55 -2.65 3.63 -5.26
C THR A 55 -4.13 3.96 -5.22
N CYS A 56 -4.55 4.87 -6.10
CA CYS A 56 -5.94 5.26 -6.30
C CYS A 56 -6.41 4.99 -7.75
N CYS A 57 -7.72 4.72 -7.93
CA CYS A 57 -8.33 4.63 -9.26
C CYS A 57 -9.79 5.11 -9.28
N PHE A 58 -10.15 6.02 -8.36
CA PHE A 58 -11.53 6.48 -8.22
C PHE A 58 -11.95 7.38 -9.38
N ILE A 59 -11.09 8.30 -9.81
CA ILE A 59 -11.25 9.13 -11.00
C ILE A 59 -10.12 8.86 -11.99
N ASN A 60 -10.28 9.30 -13.24
CA ASN A 60 -9.27 9.05 -14.28
C ASN A 60 -7.93 9.68 -13.94
N ASP A 61 -7.90 10.92 -13.46
CA ASP A 61 -6.67 11.63 -13.11
C ASP A 61 -5.89 10.89 -12.01
N ALA A 62 -6.58 10.41 -10.95
CA ALA A 62 -5.95 9.63 -9.89
C ALA A 62 -5.45 8.25 -10.36
N LYS A 63 -6.13 7.66 -11.36
CA LYS A 63 -5.68 6.42 -11.99
C LYS A 63 -4.42 6.66 -12.81
N GLU A 64 -4.39 7.72 -13.61
CA GLU A 64 -3.23 8.11 -14.41
C GLU A 64 -2.03 8.47 -13.53
N GLU A 65 -2.24 9.28 -12.48
CA GLU A 65 -1.22 9.58 -11.47
C GLU A 65 -0.63 8.27 -10.88
N SER A 66 -1.49 7.35 -10.46
CA SER A 66 -1.03 6.08 -9.87
C SER A 66 -0.23 5.24 -10.85
N ILE A 67 -0.65 5.14 -12.11
CA ILE A 67 0.08 4.39 -13.14
C ILE A 67 1.44 5.05 -13.41
N ASN A 68 1.47 6.37 -13.61
CA ASN A 68 2.70 7.09 -13.88
C ASN A 68 3.70 6.98 -12.72
N THR A 69 3.23 7.09 -11.47
CA THR A 69 4.06 6.90 -10.28
C THR A 69 4.64 5.48 -10.22
N ILE A 70 3.85 4.43 -10.54
CA ILE A 70 4.38 3.06 -10.57
C ILE A 70 5.46 2.92 -11.64
N LEU A 71 5.23 3.45 -12.84
CA LEU A 71 6.19 3.36 -13.95
C LEU A 71 7.48 4.12 -13.65
N GLU A 72 7.38 5.31 -13.05
CA GLU A 72 8.53 6.11 -12.62
C GLU A 72 9.36 5.37 -11.57
N MET A 73 8.73 4.83 -10.53
CA MET A 73 9.43 4.07 -9.49
C MET A 73 10.00 2.74 -10.01
N ALA A 74 9.35 2.14 -11.02
CA ALA A 74 9.86 0.92 -11.67
C ALA A 74 11.20 1.16 -12.41
N GLU A 75 11.49 2.38 -12.88
CA GLU A 75 12.77 2.71 -13.51
C GLU A 75 13.95 2.53 -12.53
N HIS A 76 13.75 2.80 -11.23
CA HIS A 76 14.80 2.61 -10.21
C HIS A 76 15.20 1.13 -10.02
N LYS A 77 14.36 0.19 -10.40
CA LYS A 77 14.71 -1.24 -10.45
C LYS A 77 15.75 -1.54 -11.52
N ARG A 78 15.70 -0.84 -12.65
CA ARG A 78 16.63 -1.03 -13.78
C ARG A 78 18.03 -0.53 -13.43
N ASP A 79 18.13 0.48 -12.60
CA ASP A 79 19.39 1.05 -12.12
C ASP A 79 20.02 0.26 -10.95
N ALA A 80 19.42 -0.89 -10.59
CA ALA A 80 19.88 -1.90 -9.64
C ALA A 80 19.97 -1.46 -8.16
N LYS A 81 19.36 -0.35 -7.76
CA LYS A 81 19.38 0.12 -6.37
C LYS A 81 18.13 -0.31 -5.60
N LEU A 82 16.97 -0.16 -6.19
CA LEU A 82 15.70 -0.55 -5.59
C LEU A 82 15.61 -2.08 -5.49
N LYS A 83 15.45 -2.61 -4.28
CA LYS A 83 15.37 -4.05 -4.01
C LYS A 83 13.94 -4.57 -4.12
N ALA A 84 12.96 -3.80 -3.64
CA ALA A 84 11.55 -4.19 -3.66
C ALA A 84 10.64 -3.02 -4.06
N LEU A 85 9.76 -3.25 -5.04
CA LEU A 85 8.67 -2.36 -5.45
C LEU A 85 7.33 -3.02 -5.15
N ILE A 86 6.55 -2.42 -4.27
CA ILE A 86 5.28 -2.98 -3.78
C ILE A 86 4.15 -2.03 -4.14
N VAL A 87 3.09 -2.55 -4.74
CA VAL A 87 1.91 -1.78 -5.13
C VAL A 87 0.69 -2.27 -4.35
N THR A 88 -0.04 -1.35 -3.73
CA THR A 88 -1.26 -1.66 -2.98
C THR A 88 -2.37 -0.65 -3.28
N GLY A 89 -3.55 -0.84 -2.72
CA GLY A 89 -4.65 0.10 -2.79
C GLY A 89 -5.64 -0.16 -3.93
N CYS A 90 -6.38 0.90 -4.29
CA CYS A 90 -7.54 0.78 -5.16
C CYS A 90 -7.20 0.38 -6.61
N LEU A 91 -6.09 0.89 -7.16
CA LEU A 91 -5.64 0.51 -8.50
C LEU A 91 -5.18 -0.95 -8.50
N ALA A 92 -4.39 -1.36 -7.51
CA ALA A 92 -3.94 -2.74 -7.32
C ALA A 92 -5.14 -3.70 -7.24
N GLN A 93 -6.16 -3.37 -6.46
CA GLN A 93 -7.37 -4.18 -6.33
C GLN A 93 -8.10 -4.37 -7.66
N ARG A 94 -8.12 -3.35 -8.51
CA ARG A 94 -8.89 -3.35 -9.75
C ARG A 94 -8.14 -3.93 -10.94
N TYR A 95 -6.85 -3.68 -11.04
CA TYR A 95 -6.01 -3.92 -12.22
C TYR A 95 -4.80 -4.82 -11.93
N LYS A 96 -4.94 -5.75 -10.98
CA LYS A 96 -3.83 -6.62 -10.55
C LYS A 96 -3.18 -7.41 -11.70
N GLU A 97 -4.01 -7.95 -12.60
CA GLU A 97 -3.53 -8.75 -13.72
C GLU A 97 -2.75 -7.91 -14.74
N GLU A 98 -3.26 -6.69 -15.00
CA GLU A 98 -2.60 -5.73 -15.88
C GLU A 98 -1.27 -5.25 -15.29
N ILE A 99 -1.24 -4.90 -13.99
CA ILE A 99 -0.01 -4.49 -13.31
C ILE A 99 1.02 -5.63 -13.38
N ARG A 100 0.64 -6.84 -13.03
CA ARG A 100 1.52 -8.01 -13.04
C ARG A 100 2.10 -8.30 -14.43
N LYS A 101 1.29 -8.13 -15.47
CA LYS A 101 1.68 -8.44 -16.85
C LYS A 101 2.51 -7.34 -17.50
N GLU A 102 2.11 -6.07 -17.29
CA GLU A 102 2.66 -4.93 -18.03
C GLU A 102 3.83 -4.26 -17.28
N ILE A 103 3.94 -4.48 -15.94
CA ILE A 103 5.00 -3.89 -15.11
C ILE A 103 5.68 -4.99 -14.29
N PRO A 104 6.52 -5.81 -14.93
CA PRO A 104 7.17 -6.96 -14.28
C PRO A 104 8.19 -6.57 -13.20
N GLU A 105 8.54 -5.28 -13.09
CA GLU A 105 9.37 -4.71 -12.04
C GLU A 105 8.69 -4.68 -10.67
N VAL A 106 7.34 -4.79 -10.61
CA VAL A 106 6.59 -4.87 -9.36
C VAL A 106 6.78 -6.24 -8.71
N ASP A 107 7.32 -6.27 -7.50
CA ASP A 107 7.62 -7.50 -6.76
C ASP A 107 6.45 -8.00 -5.91
N ALA A 108 5.56 -7.09 -5.46
CA ALA A 108 4.38 -7.50 -4.71
C ALA A 108 3.16 -6.62 -5.00
N ILE A 109 1.96 -7.25 -4.97
CA ILE A 109 0.69 -6.56 -5.17
C ILE A 109 -0.28 -6.96 -4.07
N LEU A 110 -0.81 -5.95 -3.34
CA LEU A 110 -1.78 -6.15 -2.27
C LEU A 110 -3.13 -5.49 -2.59
N GLY A 111 -4.21 -6.20 -2.30
CA GLY A 111 -5.56 -5.66 -2.40
C GLY A 111 -5.90 -4.64 -1.30
N THR A 112 -7.03 -3.93 -1.48
CA THR A 112 -7.50 -2.91 -0.52
C THR A 112 -7.86 -3.46 0.86
N ASN A 113 -8.12 -4.75 0.97
CA ASN A 113 -8.43 -5.43 2.24
C ASN A 113 -7.28 -6.32 2.73
N SER A 114 -6.11 -6.26 2.06
CA SER A 114 -4.95 -7.12 2.33
C SER A 114 -3.72 -6.34 2.78
N TYR A 115 -3.86 -5.05 3.09
CA TYR A 115 -2.73 -4.22 3.49
C TYR A 115 -2.12 -4.62 4.86
N GLU A 116 -2.84 -5.41 5.66
CA GLU A 116 -2.31 -6.01 6.89
C GLU A 116 -1.15 -6.99 6.63
N ASP A 117 -1.03 -7.47 5.38
CA ASP A 117 0.00 -8.43 4.97
C ASP A 117 1.27 -7.75 4.42
N ILE A 118 1.42 -6.45 4.64
CA ILE A 118 2.53 -5.65 4.12
C ILE A 118 3.91 -6.17 4.54
N VAL A 119 4.04 -6.68 5.76
CA VAL A 119 5.30 -7.21 6.29
C VAL A 119 5.73 -8.46 5.52
N ASN A 120 4.79 -9.37 5.23
CA ASN A 120 5.05 -10.56 4.42
C ASN A 120 5.38 -10.17 2.98
N ALA A 121 4.65 -9.20 2.40
CA ALA A 121 4.91 -8.70 1.05
C ALA A 121 6.34 -8.16 0.91
N ILE A 122 6.82 -7.38 1.87
CA ILE A 122 8.19 -6.88 1.90
C ILE A 122 9.19 -8.05 1.98
N THR A 123 8.94 -9.00 2.88
CA THR A 123 9.85 -10.12 3.12
C THR A 123 10.00 -11.01 1.88
N GLU A 124 8.89 -11.37 1.22
CA GLU A 124 8.91 -12.20 0.01
C GLU A 124 9.54 -11.45 -1.18
N ALA A 125 9.22 -10.15 -1.33
CA ALA A 125 9.81 -9.30 -2.37
C ALA A 125 11.33 -9.17 -2.22
N LEU A 126 11.85 -8.94 -1.01
CA LEU A 126 13.29 -8.93 -0.73
C LEU A 126 13.94 -10.29 -0.98
N GLY A 127 13.20 -11.38 -0.79
CA GLY A 127 13.62 -12.74 -1.14
C GLY A 127 13.61 -13.04 -2.65
N GLY A 128 13.27 -12.06 -3.50
CA GLY A 128 13.21 -12.19 -4.97
C GLY A 128 12.02 -13.03 -5.47
N LYS A 129 10.97 -13.15 -4.67
CA LYS A 129 9.74 -13.86 -5.03
C LYS A 129 8.60 -12.86 -5.25
N PHE A 130 7.90 -13.04 -6.37
CA PHE A 130 6.66 -12.28 -6.57
C PHE A 130 5.63 -12.69 -5.52
N TYR A 131 5.00 -11.69 -4.89
CA TYR A 131 3.99 -11.90 -3.86
C TYR A 131 2.68 -11.20 -4.19
N GLU A 132 1.55 -11.86 -3.99
CA GLU A 132 0.23 -11.22 -4.09
C GLU A 132 -0.72 -11.72 -3.01
N ASN A 133 -1.51 -10.80 -2.44
CA ASN A 133 -2.60 -11.13 -1.54
C ASN A 133 -3.83 -10.26 -1.80
N PHE A 134 -4.98 -10.91 -1.97
CA PHE A 134 -6.28 -10.28 -2.22
C PHE A 134 -7.34 -10.94 -1.34
N GLU A 135 -7.42 -10.48 -0.11
CA GLU A 135 -8.46 -10.92 0.82
C GLU A 135 -9.85 -10.53 0.34
N THR A 136 -10.85 -11.29 0.80
CA THR A 136 -12.26 -11.00 0.50
C THR A 136 -12.65 -9.60 0.98
N LEU A 137 -13.45 -8.91 0.18
CA LEU A 137 -13.98 -7.58 0.52
C LEU A 137 -15.20 -7.63 1.47
N GLU A 138 -15.49 -8.78 2.09
CA GLU A 138 -16.62 -8.95 3.00
C GLU A 138 -16.27 -8.64 4.46
N GLY A 139 -15.01 -8.90 4.87
CA GLY A 139 -14.50 -8.64 6.20
C GLY A 139 -13.89 -7.23 6.36
N LEU A 140 -13.62 -6.83 7.59
CA LEU A 140 -12.73 -5.72 7.90
C LEU A 140 -11.30 -6.24 8.06
N PRO A 141 -10.27 -5.48 7.69
CA PRO A 141 -8.88 -5.84 7.99
C PRO A 141 -8.67 -5.97 9.51
N LYS A 142 -7.89 -6.96 9.92
CA LYS A 142 -7.54 -7.17 11.32
C LYS A 142 -6.36 -6.27 11.69
N LEU A 143 -6.63 -5.14 12.29
CA LEU A 143 -5.62 -4.16 12.65
C LEU A 143 -5.00 -4.53 14.01
N THR A 144 -3.85 -5.15 13.98
CA THR A 144 -3.10 -5.59 15.18
C THR A 144 -2.03 -4.60 15.62
N ALA A 145 -1.59 -3.74 14.72
CA ALA A 145 -0.53 -2.77 14.95
C ALA A 145 -1.06 -1.38 15.33
N LYS A 146 -0.25 -0.62 16.08
CA LYS A 146 -0.53 0.79 16.34
C LYS A 146 -0.31 1.61 15.07
N ARG A 147 -1.30 2.41 14.70
CA ARG A 147 -1.24 3.33 13.56
C ARG A 147 -0.14 4.39 13.75
N SER A 148 0.69 4.60 12.75
CA SER A 148 1.67 5.70 12.69
C SER A 148 1.04 6.91 12.01
N VAL A 149 0.45 7.82 12.80
CA VAL A 149 -0.19 9.03 12.27
C VAL A 149 0.85 9.95 11.64
N THR A 150 0.64 10.34 10.38
CA THR A 150 1.54 11.19 9.58
C THR A 150 1.03 12.63 9.41
N THR A 151 -0.24 12.89 9.76
CA THR A 151 -0.80 14.24 9.76
C THR A 151 -0.23 15.08 10.90
N GLY A 152 0.05 16.36 10.67
CA GLY A 152 0.85 17.29 11.46
C GLY A 152 0.53 17.52 12.94
N GLY A 153 0.00 16.54 13.66
CA GLY A 153 -0.16 16.55 15.13
C GLY A 153 -1.39 17.28 15.67
N HIS A 154 -2.12 18.04 14.84
CA HIS A 154 -3.30 18.80 15.24
C HIS A 154 -4.62 18.22 14.72
N PHE A 155 -4.58 17.23 13.83
CA PHE A 155 -5.74 16.45 13.39
C PHE A 155 -5.32 15.05 12.96
N ALA A 156 -6.28 14.12 12.88
CA ALA A 156 -6.10 12.81 12.28
C ALA A 156 -7.45 12.33 11.69
N TYR A 157 -7.38 11.52 10.64
CA TYR A 157 -8.58 10.89 10.09
C TYR A 157 -8.95 9.65 10.88
N LEU A 158 -10.22 9.46 11.18
CA LEU A 158 -10.77 8.25 11.76
C LEU A 158 -11.58 7.50 10.71
N LYS A 159 -11.15 6.31 10.35
CA LYS A 159 -11.84 5.44 9.40
C LYS A 159 -12.86 4.58 10.15
N ILE A 160 -14.12 5.02 10.17
CA ILE A 160 -15.22 4.36 10.90
C ILE A 160 -15.96 3.29 10.09
N ALA A 161 -15.68 3.18 8.80
CA ALA A 161 -16.31 2.20 7.92
C ALA A 161 -15.53 1.96 6.64
N GLU A 162 -15.74 0.79 6.03
CA GLU A 162 -15.27 0.43 4.70
C GLU A 162 -16.43 0.15 3.74
N GLY A 163 -16.15 0.34 2.42
CA GLY A 163 -17.08 0.00 1.36
C GLY A 163 -18.29 0.93 1.23
N CYS A 164 -19.22 0.58 0.35
CA CYS A 164 -20.44 1.36 0.10
C CYS A 164 -21.54 0.51 -0.53
N ASN A 165 -22.79 0.63 -0.03
CA ASN A 165 -23.97 -0.07 -0.55
C ASN A 165 -24.82 0.76 -1.53
N LYS A 166 -24.45 2.00 -1.83
CA LYS A 166 -25.27 2.90 -2.67
C LYS A 166 -25.33 2.46 -4.14
N ARG A 167 -24.28 1.77 -4.63
CA ARG A 167 -24.21 1.22 -6.00
C ARG A 167 -24.61 2.23 -7.08
N CYS A 168 -24.18 3.49 -6.95
CA CYS A 168 -24.38 4.50 -7.98
C CYS A 168 -23.78 4.01 -9.30
N THR A 169 -24.46 4.25 -10.42
CA THR A 169 -24.11 3.69 -11.74
C THR A 169 -22.70 4.04 -12.24
N TYR A 170 -22.15 5.16 -11.79
CA TYR A 170 -20.82 5.66 -12.14
C TYR A 170 -19.73 5.31 -11.12
N CYS A 171 -20.08 4.68 -9.98
CA CYS A 171 -19.19 4.56 -8.84
C CYS A 171 -18.55 3.18 -8.74
N ILE A 172 -17.22 3.15 -8.67
CA ILE A 172 -16.44 1.92 -8.58
C ILE A 172 -16.27 1.40 -7.13
N ILE A 173 -16.55 2.21 -6.09
CA ILE A 173 -16.26 1.89 -4.69
C ILE A 173 -16.77 0.51 -4.25
N PRO A 174 -18.03 0.09 -4.55
CA PRO A 174 -18.50 -1.23 -4.15
C PRO A 174 -17.67 -2.41 -4.68
N TYR A 175 -17.00 -2.21 -5.82
CA TYR A 175 -16.20 -3.24 -6.48
C TYR A 175 -14.75 -3.31 -5.98
N ILE A 176 -14.22 -2.18 -5.49
CA ILE A 176 -12.82 -2.09 -5.02
C ILE A 176 -12.68 -2.05 -3.51
N ARG A 177 -13.75 -1.67 -2.79
CA ARG A 177 -13.79 -1.58 -1.31
C ARG A 177 -14.91 -2.45 -0.70
N GLY A 178 -15.69 -3.13 -1.53
CA GLY A 178 -16.78 -4.00 -1.10
C GLY A 178 -18.05 -3.29 -0.61
N ASN A 179 -18.94 -4.07 0.00
CA ASN A 179 -20.13 -3.56 0.65
C ASN A 179 -19.79 -2.73 1.91
N TYR A 180 -20.71 -1.85 2.30
CA TYR A 180 -20.53 -1.04 3.52
C TYR A 180 -20.41 -1.93 4.78
N ARG A 181 -19.38 -1.71 5.55
CA ARG A 181 -19.10 -2.37 6.83
C ARG A 181 -18.63 -1.31 7.83
N SER A 182 -19.33 -1.21 8.97
CA SER A 182 -18.92 -0.34 10.07
C SER A 182 -17.81 -1.00 10.88
N VAL A 183 -16.85 -0.21 11.32
CA VAL A 183 -15.90 -0.61 12.36
C VAL A 183 -16.65 -0.58 13.71
N PRO A 184 -16.60 -1.64 14.53
CA PRO A 184 -17.15 -1.62 15.87
C PRO A 184 -16.52 -0.51 16.72
N MET A 185 -17.31 0.06 17.66
CA MET A 185 -16.81 1.18 18.48
C MET A 185 -15.74 0.75 19.50
N GLU A 186 -15.64 -0.54 19.75
CA GLU A 186 -14.68 -1.15 20.68
C GLU A 186 -13.31 -1.40 20.05
N GLU A 187 -13.22 -1.28 18.72
CA GLU A 187 -12.00 -1.41 17.92
C GLU A 187 -11.46 -0.03 17.52
#